data_96acf189cba6da052a53b23a6711ab05
#
_entry.id   96acf189cba6da052a53b23a6711ab05
#
_cell.length_a   1.000
_cell.length_b   1.000
_cell.length_c   1.000
_cell.angle_alpha   90.00
_cell.angle_beta   90.00
_cell.angle_gamma   90.00
#
_symmetry.space_group_name_H-M   'P 1'
#
loop_
_entity.id
_entity.type
_entity.pdbx_description
1 polymer ?
#
loop_
_entity_poly.entity_id
_entity_poly.type
_entity_poly.pdbx_seq_one_letter_code
_entity_poly.pdbx_strand_id
1 'polypeptide(L)'
;LQSMALEREALFDDLNLFCPVASVDVARVLAAILDQLSVGAQAQGVFHYTAGGKTTEYGFAEALLASASQFTDTSDVAISPRVTSEDSKPEIRVLSCNRLLNSFAIKQVQWRGFTNPLVKQYIDNRTPTK
;
A
#
# COMPACT_ATOMS: atom_id res chain seq x y z
N LEU A 1 3.20 -2.88 -13.55
CA LEU A 1 3.68 -4.23 -13.89
C LEU A 1 3.88 -4.42 -15.40
N GLN A 2 2.97 -3.90 -16.20
CA GLN A 2 3.07 -3.98 -17.65
C GLN A 2 4.30 -3.24 -18.17
N SER A 3 4.59 -2.09 -17.61
CA SER A 3 5.80 -1.30 -17.90
C SER A 3 7.07 -2.09 -17.57
N MET A 4 7.09 -2.78 -16.44
CA MET A 4 8.21 -3.62 -16.02
C MET A 4 8.48 -4.77 -16.98
N ALA A 5 7.42 -5.41 -17.47
CA ALA A 5 7.53 -6.55 -18.36
C ALA A 5 8.07 -6.16 -19.75
N LEU A 6 7.69 -4.98 -20.25
CA LEU A 6 8.05 -4.53 -21.59
C LEU A 6 9.46 -3.94 -21.67
N GLU A 7 9.90 -3.21 -20.65
CA GLU A 7 11.15 -2.48 -20.69
C GLU A 7 12.29 -3.18 -19.96
N ARG A 8 12.01 -4.27 -19.28
CA ARG A 8 12.94 -5.01 -18.42
C ARG A 8 13.48 -4.21 -17.24
N GLU A 9 13.34 -2.90 -17.28
CA GLU A 9 13.71 -2.00 -16.19
C GLU A 9 12.66 -0.91 -16.08
N ALA A 10 12.18 -0.66 -14.87
CA ALA A 10 11.23 0.41 -14.59
C ALA A 10 11.80 1.36 -13.55
N LEU A 11 11.55 2.64 -13.76
CA LEU A 11 12.00 3.70 -12.86
C LEU A 11 10.84 4.16 -11.99
N PHE A 12 11.10 4.23 -10.68
CA PHE A 12 10.11 4.66 -9.70
C PHE A 12 10.64 5.81 -8.86
N ASP A 13 9.76 6.71 -8.50
CA ASP A 13 10.09 7.83 -7.63
C ASP A 13 10.58 7.31 -6.27
N ASP A 14 11.72 7.83 -5.80
CA ASP A 14 12.29 7.48 -4.51
C ASP A 14 12.44 8.71 -3.61
N LEU A 15 11.70 9.76 -3.89
CA LEU A 15 11.76 11.02 -3.15
C LEU A 15 10.53 11.23 -2.27
N ASN A 16 9.35 11.12 -2.85
CA ASN A 16 8.10 11.46 -2.19
C ASN A 16 7.58 10.29 -1.35
N LEU A 17 7.05 10.61 -0.18
CA LEU A 17 6.58 9.62 0.78
C LEU A 17 5.07 9.52 0.79
N PHE A 18 4.57 8.31 0.88
CA PHE A 18 3.15 8.01 1.00
C PHE A 18 2.94 6.71 1.80
N CYS A 19 1.70 6.39 2.10
CA CYS A 19 1.36 5.12 2.75
C CYS A 19 0.39 4.36 1.84
N PRO A 20 0.84 3.26 1.20
CA PRO A 20 -0.09 2.42 0.46
C PRO A 20 -1.11 1.80 1.39
N VAL A 21 -2.34 1.62 0.90
CA VAL A 21 -3.40 0.99 1.70
C VAL A 21 -4.10 -0.07 0.84
N ALA A 22 -4.29 -1.26 1.41
CA ALA A 22 -5.00 -2.33 0.74
C ALA A 22 -6.51 -2.10 0.86
N SER A 23 -7.26 -2.40 -0.20
CA SER A 23 -8.72 -2.27 -0.17
C SER A 23 -9.37 -3.14 0.90
N VAL A 24 -8.83 -4.31 1.17
CA VAL A 24 -9.30 -5.19 2.23
C VAL A 24 -9.11 -4.57 3.62
N ASP A 25 -8.06 -3.79 3.80
CA ASP A 25 -7.83 -3.07 5.05
C ASP A 25 -8.83 -1.93 5.24
N VAL A 26 -9.13 -1.19 4.17
CA VAL A 26 -10.18 -0.16 4.20
C VAL A 26 -11.54 -0.79 4.53
N ALA A 27 -11.86 -1.93 3.93
CA ALA A 27 -13.10 -2.64 4.22
C ALA A 27 -13.21 -3.05 5.69
N ARG A 28 -12.10 -3.51 6.28
CA ARG A 28 -12.03 -3.85 7.70
C ARG A 28 -12.36 -2.64 8.57
N VAL A 29 -11.79 -1.50 8.25
CA VAL A 29 -11.99 -0.25 9.00
C VAL A 29 -13.44 0.21 8.90
N LEU A 30 -14.01 0.18 7.69
CA LEU A 30 -15.41 0.55 7.47
C LEU A 30 -16.37 -0.37 8.24
N ALA A 31 -16.11 -1.67 8.23
CA ALA A 31 -16.92 -2.63 8.97
C ALA A 31 -16.86 -2.36 10.48
N ALA A 32 -15.68 -2.06 11.00
CA ALA A 32 -15.51 -1.75 12.42
C ALA A 32 -16.25 -0.47 12.82
N ILE A 33 -16.23 0.55 11.97
CA ILE A 33 -16.98 1.79 12.21
C ILE A 33 -18.47 1.51 12.21
N LEU A 34 -18.97 0.78 11.22
CA LEU A 34 -20.41 0.45 11.12
C LEU A 34 -20.88 -0.36 12.30
N ASP A 35 -20.09 -1.33 12.76
CA ASP A 35 -20.43 -2.13 13.94
C ASP A 35 -20.58 -1.25 15.18
N GLN A 36 -19.66 -0.32 15.39
CA GLN A 36 -19.70 0.56 16.57
C GLN A 36 -20.87 1.54 16.48
N LEU A 37 -21.15 2.10 15.30
CA LEU A 37 -22.30 2.98 15.12
C LEU A 37 -23.62 2.24 15.35
N SER A 38 -23.71 0.98 14.96
CA SER A 38 -24.91 0.17 15.14
C SER A 38 -25.24 -0.11 16.59
N VAL A 39 -24.25 -0.08 17.48
CA VAL A 39 -24.46 -0.31 18.92
C VAL A 39 -24.41 0.99 19.74
N GLY A 40 -24.54 2.13 19.10
CA GLY A 40 -24.75 3.41 19.75
C GLY A 40 -23.53 4.32 19.85
N ALA A 41 -22.41 3.98 19.25
CA ALA A 41 -21.28 4.90 19.20
C ALA A 41 -21.68 6.17 18.47
N GLN A 42 -21.24 7.31 18.99
CA GLN A 42 -21.51 8.62 18.41
C GLN A 42 -20.21 9.28 18.01
N ALA A 43 -20.08 9.58 16.73
CA ALA A 43 -18.95 10.33 16.21
C ALA A 43 -19.37 11.09 14.98
N GLN A 44 -18.93 12.33 14.87
CA GLN A 44 -19.26 13.22 13.76
C GLN A 44 -17.97 13.85 13.24
N GLY A 45 -18.01 14.22 11.97
CA GLY A 45 -16.92 14.92 11.31
C GLY A 45 -16.19 14.06 10.30
N VAL A 46 -15.01 14.53 9.91
CA VAL A 46 -14.17 13.88 8.91
C VAL A 46 -13.10 13.05 9.61
N PHE A 47 -12.97 11.82 9.17
CA PHE A 47 -11.96 10.88 9.66
C PHE A 47 -11.08 10.46 8.48
N HIS A 48 -9.79 10.33 8.73
CA HIS A 48 -8.84 9.88 7.73
C HIS A 48 -8.29 8.52 8.10
N TYR A 49 -8.08 7.68 7.10
CA TYR A 49 -7.41 6.40 7.31
C TYR A 49 -6.37 6.15 6.22
N THR A 50 -5.23 5.69 6.66
CA THR A 50 -4.20 5.10 5.82
C THR A 50 -3.51 4.00 6.60
N ALA A 51 -2.90 3.06 5.91
CA ALA A 51 -2.11 2.01 6.57
C ALA A 51 -0.87 2.63 7.23
N GLY A 52 -0.25 1.90 8.13
CA GLY A 52 1.02 2.30 8.73
C GLY A 52 2.19 2.05 7.82
N GLY A 53 3.26 2.82 8.01
CA GLY A 53 4.53 2.68 7.29
C GLY A 53 4.63 3.59 6.07
N LYS A 54 5.40 4.66 6.19
CA LYS A 54 5.72 5.53 5.07
C LYS A 54 6.69 4.85 4.12
N THR A 55 6.50 5.04 2.81
CA THR A 55 7.40 4.53 1.81
C THR A 55 7.38 5.43 0.57
N THR A 56 8.37 5.25 -0.29
CA THR A 56 8.38 5.84 -1.63
C THR A 56 7.79 4.84 -2.62
N GLU A 57 7.47 5.30 -3.84
CA GLU A 57 7.06 4.40 -4.92
C GLU A 57 8.10 3.30 -5.15
N TYR A 58 9.39 3.67 -5.15
CA TYR A 58 10.47 2.70 -5.32
C TYR A 58 10.50 1.67 -4.19
N GLY A 59 10.39 2.11 -2.94
CA GLY A 59 10.33 1.21 -1.78
C GLY A 59 9.14 0.27 -1.83
N PHE A 60 8.00 0.76 -2.29
CA PHE A 60 6.80 -0.04 -2.48
C PHE A 60 6.99 -1.06 -3.61
N ALA A 61 7.59 -0.62 -4.74
CA ALA A 61 7.89 -1.52 -5.87
C ALA A 61 8.88 -2.61 -5.47
N GLU A 62 9.90 -2.28 -4.68
CA GLU A 62 10.84 -3.27 -4.14
C GLU A 62 10.12 -4.34 -3.31
N ALA A 63 9.21 -3.92 -2.45
CA ALA A 63 8.44 -4.85 -1.62
C ALA A 63 7.55 -5.76 -2.46
N LEU A 64 6.89 -5.20 -3.49
CA LEU A 64 6.08 -5.99 -4.41
C LEU A 64 6.91 -6.99 -5.22
N LEU A 65 8.08 -6.57 -5.69
CA LEU A 65 8.98 -7.45 -6.45
C LEU A 65 9.51 -8.57 -5.55
N ALA A 66 9.92 -8.25 -4.33
CA ALA A 66 10.37 -9.26 -3.38
C ALA A 66 9.27 -10.28 -3.06
N SER A 67 8.04 -9.81 -2.93
CA SER A 67 6.88 -10.69 -2.73
C SER A 67 6.62 -11.56 -3.95
N ALA A 68 6.64 -10.96 -5.14
CA ALA A 68 6.41 -11.69 -6.39
C ALA A 68 7.46 -12.78 -6.63
N SER A 69 8.70 -12.54 -6.24
CA SER A 69 9.78 -13.51 -6.39
C SER A 69 9.56 -14.81 -5.62
N GLN A 70 8.69 -14.80 -4.62
CA GLN A 70 8.31 -15.99 -3.86
C GLN A 70 7.32 -16.89 -4.61
N PHE A 71 6.62 -16.33 -5.60
CA PHE A 71 5.53 -17.02 -6.28
C PHE A 71 5.78 -17.25 -7.78
N THR A 72 6.69 -16.49 -8.36
CA THR A 72 6.97 -16.58 -9.80
C THR A 72 8.43 -16.16 -10.06
N ASP A 73 8.92 -16.45 -11.26
CA ASP A 73 10.25 -16.03 -11.68
C ASP A 73 10.23 -14.55 -12.05
N THR A 74 11.05 -13.77 -11.35
CA THR A 74 11.20 -12.31 -11.56
C THR A 74 12.60 -11.96 -12.05
N SER A 75 13.39 -12.93 -12.51
CA SER A 75 14.80 -12.70 -12.91
C SER A 75 14.94 -11.70 -14.05
N ASP A 76 13.91 -11.55 -14.89
CA ASP A 76 13.90 -10.61 -16.01
C ASP A 76 13.43 -9.19 -15.62
N VAL A 77 13.00 -9.00 -14.38
CA VAL A 77 12.45 -7.73 -13.92
C VAL A 77 13.52 -6.96 -13.15
N ALA A 78 13.78 -5.74 -13.58
CA ALA A 78 14.67 -4.82 -12.89
C ALA A 78 13.93 -3.53 -12.58
N ILE A 79 14.13 -3.02 -11.36
CA ILE A 79 13.59 -1.73 -10.94
C ILE A 79 14.74 -0.86 -10.44
N SER A 80 14.62 0.44 -10.66
CA SER A 80 15.62 1.42 -10.23
C SER A 80 14.95 2.68 -9.74
N PRO A 81 15.57 3.40 -8.79
CA PRO A 81 15.04 4.70 -8.38
C PRO A 81 15.21 5.72 -9.52
N ARG A 82 14.21 6.60 -9.65
CA ARG A 82 14.30 7.70 -10.60
C ARG A 82 15.28 8.75 -10.08
N VAL A 83 16.17 9.21 -10.95
CA VAL A 83 17.11 10.27 -10.59
C VAL A 83 16.35 11.59 -10.42
N THR A 84 16.53 12.22 -9.25
CA THR A 84 15.95 13.53 -8.95
C THR A 84 17.08 14.55 -8.81
N SER A 85 16.74 15.84 -8.96
CA SER A 85 17.73 16.91 -8.75
C SER A 85 18.08 17.02 -7.26
N GLU A 86 19.30 17.47 -6.96
CA GLU A 86 19.77 17.63 -5.58
C GLU A 86 18.92 18.64 -4.78
N ASP A 87 18.28 19.57 -5.48
CA ASP A 87 17.44 20.60 -4.86
C ASP A 87 16.00 20.15 -4.62
N SER A 88 15.65 18.94 -5.02
CA SER A 88 14.29 18.41 -4.83
C SER A 88 14.01 18.09 -3.36
N LYS A 89 12.88 18.59 -2.86
CA LYS A 89 12.43 18.32 -1.50
C LYS A 89 11.35 17.24 -1.52
N PRO A 90 11.36 16.29 -0.58
CA PRO A 90 10.32 15.27 -0.53
C PRO A 90 8.97 15.90 -0.16
N GLU A 91 7.94 15.46 -0.86
CA GLU A 91 6.55 15.70 -0.47
C GLU A 91 6.07 14.52 0.37
N ILE A 92 5.48 14.81 1.52
CA ILE A 92 4.99 13.78 2.43
C ILE A 92 3.46 13.78 2.37
N ARG A 93 2.90 12.72 1.79
CA ARG A 93 1.46 12.53 1.64
C ARG A 93 0.97 11.46 2.61
N VAL A 94 1.01 11.80 3.89
CA VAL A 94 0.61 10.88 4.95
C VAL A 94 -0.44 11.56 5.81
N LEU A 95 -1.61 10.93 5.92
CA LEU A 95 -2.71 11.43 6.72
C LEU A 95 -2.57 10.98 8.18
N SER A 96 -2.97 11.86 9.10
CA SER A 96 -3.08 11.48 10.50
C SER A 96 -4.35 10.68 10.74
N CYS A 97 -4.20 9.54 11.40
CA CYS A 97 -5.31 8.65 11.75
C CYS A 97 -5.67 8.72 13.24
N ASN A 98 -5.19 9.73 13.94
CA ASN A 98 -5.38 9.87 15.39
C ASN A 98 -6.85 10.01 15.77
N ARG A 99 -7.64 10.67 14.96
CA ARG A 99 -9.06 10.87 15.21
C ARG A 99 -9.83 9.55 15.18
N LEU A 100 -9.48 8.70 14.23
CA LEU A 100 -10.06 7.37 14.10
C LEU A 100 -9.68 6.49 15.30
N LEU A 101 -8.42 6.55 15.72
CA LEU A 101 -7.95 5.82 16.88
C LEU A 101 -8.68 6.29 18.15
N ASN A 102 -8.79 7.60 18.36
CA ASN A 102 -9.36 8.16 19.58
C ASN A 102 -10.88 7.96 19.66
N SER A 103 -11.58 8.01 18.53
CA SER A 103 -13.05 7.90 18.50
C SER A 103 -13.54 6.47 18.41
N PHE A 104 -12.82 5.59 17.72
CA PHE A 104 -13.26 4.22 17.42
C PHE A 104 -12.28 3.15 17.88
N ALA A 105 -11.15 3.53 18.45
CA ALA A 105 -10.07 2.61 18.84
C ALA A 105 -9.56 1.76 17.67
N ILE A 106 -9.65 2.27 16.45
CA ILE A 106 -9.19 1.59 15.26
C ILE A 106 -7.72 1.95 15.03
N LYS A 107 -6.87 0.94 15.03
CA LYS A 107 -5.43 1.09 14.84
C LYS A 107 -5.06 0.86 13.38
N GLN A 108 -4.01 1.54 12.96
CA GLN A 108 -3.42 1.32 11.65
C GLN A 108 -2.70 -0.04 11.61
N VAL A 109 -2.83 -0.71 10.47
CA VAL A 109 -2.10 -1.96 10.20
C VAL A 109 -1.01 -1.62 9.18
N GLN A 110 0.17 -2.21 9.34
CA GLN A 110 1.28 -1.98 8.43
C GLN A 110 0.94 -2.52 7.04
N TRP A 111 1.16 -1.71 6.00
CA TRP A 111 0.83 -2.10 4.63
C TRP A 111 1.61 -3.34 4.17
N ARG A 112 2.81 -3.52 4.71
CA ARG A 112 3.67 -4.67 4.36
C ARG A 112 3.02 -6.02 4.67
N GLY A 113 2.11 -6.06 5.63
CA GLY A 113 1.38 -7.27 5.98
C GLY A 113 0.42 -7.76 4.89
N PHE A 114 0.02 -6.88 3.98
CA PHE A 114 -0.90 -7.23 2.89
C PHE A 114 -0.18 -7.56 1.57
N THR A 115 1.14 -7.37 1.50
CA THR A 115 1.89 -7.49 0.26
C THR A 115 1.83 -8.89 -0.32
N ASN A 116 2.20 -9.91 0.46
CA ASN A 116 2.21 -11.29 -0.02
C ASN A 116 0.83 -11.79 -0.44
N PRO A 117 -0.24 -11.64 0.39
CA PRO A 117 -1.56 -12.10 -0.03
C PRO A 117 -2.07 -11.44 -1.31
N LEU A 118 -1.84 -10.13 -1.45
CA LEU A 118 -2.31 -9.39 -2.63
C LEU A 118 -1.54 -9.77 -3.89
N VAL A 119 -0.23 -9.90 -3.79
CA VAL A 119 0.61 -10.29 -4.93
C VAL A 119 0.26 -11.71 -5.36
N LYS A 120 0.10 -12.63 -4.40
CA LYS A 120 -0.31 -14.00 -4.70
C LYS A 120 -1.65 -14.05 -5.41
N GLN A 121 -2.63 -13.30 -4.91
CA GLN A 121 -3.96 -13.22 -5.53
C GLN A 121 -3.88 -12.69 -6.96
N TYR A 122 -3.08 -11.66 -7.18
CA TYR A 122 -2.88 -11.07 -8.51
C TYR A 122 -2.29 -12.08 -9.49
N ILE A 123 -1.26 -12.81 -9.06
CA ILE A 123 -0.60 -13.83 -9.88
C ILE A 123 -1.56 -14.98 -10.19
N ASP A 124 -2.27 -15.47 -9.18
CA ASP A 124 -3.23 -16.58 -9.33
C ASP A 124 -4.34 -16.20 -10.31
N ASN A 125 -4.82 -14.97 -10.27
CA ASN A 125 -5.88 -14.51 -11.15
C ASN A 125 -5.41 -14.33 -12.61
N ARG A 126 -4.11 -14.15 -12.82
CA ARG A 126 -3.54 -14.00 -14.16
C ARG A 126 -3.12 -15.31 -14.79
N THR A 127 -2.90 -16.33 -13.98
CA THR A 127 -2.51 -17.64 -14.49
C THR A 127 -3.76 -18.36 -14.98
N PRO A 128 -3.80 -18.81 -16.27
CA PRO A 128 -4.96 -19.53 -16.75
C PRO A 128 -5.14 -20.82 -15.96
N THR A 129 -6.30 -20.99 -15.37
CA THR A 129 -6.66 -22.25 -14.73
C THR A 129 -7.01 -23.26 -15.80
N LYS A 130 -6.32 -24.37 -15.78
CA LYS A 130 -6.65 -25.49 -16.65
C LYS A 130 -7.77 -26.32 -16.05
#